data_f354e0eb8e0577cde145e1442521009d
#
_entry.id   f354e0eb8e0577cde145e1442521009d
#
_cell.length_a   1.000
_cell.length_b   1.000
_cell.length_c   1.000
_cell.angle_alpha   90.00
_cell.angle_beta   90.00
_cell.angle_gamma   90.00
#
_symmetry.space_group_name_H-M   'P 1'
#
loop_
_entity.id
_entity.type
_entity.pdbx_description
1 polymer ?
#
loop_
_entity_poly.entity_id
_entity_poly.type
_entity_poly.pdbx_seq_one_letter_code
_entity_poly.pdbx_strand_id
1 'polypeptide(L)'
;NPELSLDLVYNPGGAFLPPPQASLEQDYREMLGREFGITFSSLLAITNLPVNRFAHSLRRDGQLEDYQQLLVDNFNAGTVSALMCRHLINIDWEGRVYDCDFNQMLELPLGGGKNRHLWDLNPQGLEGKDIATERHCFGCTAGAGSSCSGELA
;
A
#
# COMPACT_ATOMS: atom_id res chain seq x y z
N ASN A 1 17.81 -21.74 -7.44
CA ASN A 1 17.24 -22.67 -6.46
C ASN A 1 15.72 -22.76 -6.74
N PRO A 2 15.18 -23.93 -7.13
CA PRO A 2 13.76 -24.08 -7.48
C PRO A 2 12.81 -23.96 -6.28
N GLU A 3 13.33 -23.93 -5.06
CA GLU A 3 12.56 -23.75 -3.84
C GLU A 3 12.37 -22.28 -3.44
N LEU A 4 13.04 -21.34 -4.13
CA LEU A 4 12.89 -19.91 -3.86
C LEU A 4 11.79 -19.33 -4.76
N SER A 5 10.80 -18.66 -4.17
CA SER A 5 9.87 -17.88 -4.93
C SER A 5 10.53 -16.60 -5.44
N LEU A 6 10.19 -16.23 -6.66
CA LEU A 6 10.54 -14.94 -7.26
C LEU A 6 9.23 -14.22 -7.56
N ASP A 7 8.91 -13.23 -6.77
CA ASP A 7 7.72 -12.43 -6.99
C ASP A 7 8.09 -11.09 -7.61
N LEU A 8 7.31 -10.67 -8.59
CA LEU A 8 7.44 -9.36 -9.22
C LEU A 8 6.48 -8.38 -8.55
N VAL A 9 6.90 -7.13 -8.42
CA VAL A 9 6.04 -6.04 -7.96
C VAL A 9 5.85 -5.06 -9.10
N TYR A 10 4.60 -4.85 -9.50
CA TYR A 10 4.22 -3.79 -10.42
C TYR A 10 3.71 -2.58 -9.64
N ASN A 11 4.28 -1.43 -9.95
CA ASN A 11 3.83 -0.14 -9.43
C ASN A 11 3.67 0.81 -10.62
N PRO A 12 2.52 1.49 -10.78
CA PRO A 12 2.30 2.42 -11.88
C PRO A 12 3.36 3.50 -11.95
N GLY A 13 3.85 3.81 -13.15
CA GLY A 13 4.84 4.87 -13.37
C GLY A 13 4.28 6.30 -13.32
N GLY A 14 3.00 6.49 -12.97
CA GLY A 14 2.33 7.79 -13.01
C GLY A 14 1.06 7.86 -12.17
N ALA A 15 0.26 8.90 -12.43
CA ALA A 15 -0.97 9.25 -11.71
C ALA A 15 -2.18 8.43 -12.23
N PHE A 16 -2.11 7.11 -12.13
CA PHE A 16 -3.20 6.21 -12.52
C PHE A 16 -3.21 4.95 -11.66
N LEU A 17 -4.36 4.27 -11.63
CA LEU A 17 -4.50 2.99 -10.93
C LEU A 17 -3.85 1.86 -11.75
N PRO A 18 -3.30 0.82 -11.10
CA PRO A 18 -2.81 -0.35 -11.82
C PRO A 18 -3.96 -1.03 -12.58
N PRO A 19 -3.67 -1.66 -13.74
CA PRO A 19 -4.59 -2.60 -14.36
C PRO A 19 -4.80 -3.82 -13.45
N PRO A 20 -5.84 -4.66 -13.71
CA PRO A 20 -6.07 -5.86 -12.93
C PRO A 20 -4.82 -6.76 -12.85
N GLN A 21 -4.46 -7.20 -11.66
CA GLN A 21 -3.23 -7.95 -11.39
C GLN A 21 -3.11 -9.22 -12.26
N ALA A 22 -4.21 -9.96 -12.40
CA ALA A 22 -4.20 -11.20 -13.19
C ALA A 22 -3.83 -10.96 -14.66
N SER A 23 -4.32 -9.87 -15.26
CA SER A 23 -3.98 -9.51 -16.66
C SER A 23 -2.51 -9.12 -16.78
N LEU A 24 -2.01 -8.30 -15.86
CA LEU A 24 -0.60 -7.94 -15.81
C LEU A 24 0.30 -9.15 -15.64
N GLU A 25 -0.05 -10.05 -14.74
CA GLU A 25 0.74 -11.27 -14.51
C GLU A 25 0.84 -12.13 -15.77
N GLN A 26 -0.26 -12.28 -16.51
CA GLN A 26 -0.27 -13.02 -17.77
C GLN A 26 0.65 -12.36 -18.80
N ASP A 27 0.51 -11.06 -19.03
CA ASP A 27 1.32 -10.31 -19.99
C ASP A 27 2.83 -10.41 -19.66
N TYR A 28 3.17 -10.29 -18.38
CA TYR A 28 4.55 -10.40 -17.91
C TYR A 28 5.10 -11.82 -18.07
N ARG A 29 4.31 -12.87 -17.79
CA ARG A 29 4.71 -14.26 -18.00
C ARG A 29 5.02 -14.54 -19.48
N GLU A 30 4.16 -14.08 -20.37
CA GLU A 30 4.33 -14.27 -21.80
C GLU A 30 5.57 -13.52 -22.32
N MET A 31 5.71 -12.25 -21.97
CA MET A 31 6.81 -11.41 -22.45
C MET A 31 8.15 -11.85 -21.89
N LEU A 32 8.27 -12.01 -20.59
CA LEU A 32 9.55 -12.37 -19.94
C LEU A 32 9.96 -13.80 -20.28
N GLY A 33 9.01 -14.72 -20.38
CA GLY A 33 9.27 -16.10 -20.81
C GLY A 33 9.78 -16.16 -22.24
N ARG A 34 9.13 -15.45 -23.17
CA ARG A 34 9.48 -15.46 -24.60
C ARG A 34 10.81 -14.76 -24.88
N GLU A 35 11.05 -13.60 -24.28
CA GLU A 35 12.18 -12.74 -24.63
C GLU A 35 13.43 -13.04 -23.83
N PHE A 36 13.27 -13.47 -22.57
CA PHE A 36 14.37 -13.61 -21.63
C PHE A 36 14.48 -14.99 -20.98
N GLY A 37 13.52 -15.89 -21.21
CA GLY A 37 13.47 -17.20 -20.55
C GLY A 37 13.27 -17.10 -19.03
N ILE A 38 12.73 -15.97 -18.54
CA ILE A 38 12.51 -15.72 -17.11
C ILE A 38 11.14 -16.27 -16.71
N THR A 39 11.13 -17.04 -15.62
CA THR A 39 9.91 -17.48 -14.93
C THR A 39 9.87 -16.89 -13.52
N PHE A 40 8.68 -16.59 -13.03
CA PHE A 40 8.47 -16.05 -11.68
C PHE A 40 7.24 -16.69 -11.03
N SER A 41 7.10 -16.55 -9.71
CA SER A 41 6.05 -17.19 -8.92
C SER A 41 4.74 -16.42 -9.05
N SER A 42 4.73 -15.14 -8.73
CA SER A 42 3.57 -14.25 -8.80
C SER A 42 3.95 -12.82 -9.17
N LEU A 43 2.97 -12.04 -9.63
CA LEU A 43 3.09 -10.60 -9.81
C LEU A 43 2.12 -9.92 -8.84
N LEU A 44 2.62 -8.96 -8.08
CA LEU A 44 1.86 -8.19 -7.11
C LEU A 44 1.67 -6.77 -7.64
N ALA A 45 0.43 -6.38 -7.91
CA ALA A 45 0.10 -5.02 -8.34
C ALA A 45 -0.16 -4.13 -7.13
N ILE A 46 0.55 -3.02 -7.02
CA ILE A 46 0.39 -2.06 -5.94
C ILE A 46 0.09 -0.66 -6.48
N THR A 47 -0.81 0.04 -5.79
CA THR A 47 -1.16 1.43 -6.11
C THR A 47 -0.09 2.38 -5.54
N ASN A 48 0.27 3.41 -6.30
CA ASN A 48 1.10 4.48 -5.78
C ASN A 48 0.36 5.30 -4.74
N LEU A 49 0.91 5.41 -3.55
CA LEU A 49 0.39 6.32 -2.54
C LEU A 49 0.97 7.73 -2.74
N PRO A 50 0.13 8.78 -2.71
CA PRO A 50 0.58 10.16 -2.92
C PRO A 50 1.28 10.72 -1.68
N VAL A 51 2.42 10.11 -1.32
CA VAL A 51 3.27 10.49 -0.18
C VAL A 51 4.69 10.78 -0.62
N ASN A 52 5.44 11.54 0.16
CA ASN A 52 6.85 11.81 -0.03
C ASN A 52 7.24 12.17 -1.48
N ARG A 53 8.17 11.44 -2.08
CA ARG A 53 8.72 11.74 -3.42
C ARG A 53 7.65 11.72 -4.51
N PHE A 54 6.71 10.78 -4.45
CA PHE A 54 5.64 10.72 -5.43
C PHE A 54 4.68 11.90 -5.30
N ALA A 55 4.30 12.29 -4.07
CA ALA A 55 3.52 13.51 -3.84
C ALA A 55 4.25 14.77 -4.33
N HIS A 56 5.58 14.86 -4.15
CA HIS A 56 6.36 15.97 -4.67
C HIS A 56 6.37 16.01 -6.21
N SER A 57 6.50 14.86 -6.86
CA SER A 57 6.39 14.77 -8.33
C SER A 57 5.01 15.21 -8.81
N LEU A 58 3.96 14.70 -8.21
CA LEU A 58 2.58 15.07 -8.55
C LEU A 58 2.31 16.57 -8.35
N ARG A 59 2.84 17.18 -7.27
CA ARG A 59 2.71 18.65 -7.06
C ARG A 59 3.45 19.44 -8.14
N ARG A 60 4.68 19.06 -8.45
CA ARG A 60 5.48 19.72 -9.51
C ARG A 60 4.77 19.67 -10.85
N ASP A 61 4.12 18.55 -11.15
CA ASP A 61 3.46 18.29 -12.43
C ASP A 61 1.97 18.74 -12.43
N GLY A 62 1.48 19.34 -11.32
CA GLY A 62 0.12 19.85 -11.18
C GLY A 62 -0.97 18.77 -11.09
N GLN A 63 -0.59 17.53 -10.79
CA GLN A 63 -1.49 16.36 -10.83
C GLN A 63 -1.94 15.84 -9.45
N LEU A 64 -1.50 16.48 -8.34
CA LEU A 64 -1.74 15.92 -7.01
C LEU A 64 -3.23 15.82 -6.66
N GLU A 65 -3.97 16.90 -6.88
CA GLU A 65 -5.40 16.92 -6.53
C GLU A 65 -6.21 15.99 -7.44
N ASP A 66 -5.92 15.96 -8.74
CA ASP A 66 -6.58 15.06 -9.69
C ASP A 66 -6.32 13.60 -9.35
N TYR A 67 -5.09 13.25 -8.98
CA TYR A 67 -4.76 11.89 -8.55
C TYR A 67 -5.43 11.52 -7.22
N GLN A 68 -5.45 12.44 -6.26
CA GLN A 68 -6.16 12.19 -5.01
C GLN A 68 -7.66 12.03 -5.22
N GLN A 69 -8.26 12.80 -6.14
CA GLN A 69 -9.65 12.65 -6.49
C GLN A 69 -9.92 11.31 -7.20
N LEU A 70 -9.02 10.89 -8.10
CA LEU A 70 -9.09 9.56 -8.73
C LEU A 70 -9.14 8.45 -7.68
N LEU A 71 -8.31 8.51 -6.64
CA LEU A 71 -8.31 7.51 -5.57
C LEU A 71 -9.62 7.52 -4.79
N VAL A 72 -10.16 8.69 -4.46
CA VAL A 72 -11.45 8.85 -3.76
C VAL A 72 -12.60 8.30 -4.60
N ASP A 73 -12.66 8.66 -5.87
CA ASP A 73 -13.74 8.23 -6.80
C ASP A 73 -13.76 6.72 -7.03
N ASN A 74 -12.61 6.07 -6.83
CA ASN A 74 -12.46 4.62 -6.95
C ASN A 74 -12.42 3.89 -5.61
N PHE A 75 -12.84 4.53 -4.51
CA PHE A 75 -12.91 3.89 -3.21
C PHE A 75 -13.75 2.60 -3.26
N ASN A 76 -13.17 1.51 -2.77
CA ASN A 76 -13.81 0.20 -2.72
C ASN A 76 -13.94 -0.28 -1.27
N ALA A 77 -15.15 -0.26 -0.73
CA ALA A 77 -15.41 -0.72 0.63
C ALA A 77 -15.10 -2.23 0.83
N GLY A 78 -15.13 -3.03 -0.24
CA GLY A 78 -14.80 -4.46 -0.18
C GLY A 78 -13.36 -4.75 0.25
N THR A 79 -12.44 -3.81 0.02
CA THR A 79 -11.03 -3.97 0.38
C THR A 79 -10.74 -3.69 1.87
N VAL A 80 -11.62 -2.96 2.55
CA VAL A 80 -11.37 -2.44 3.91
C VAL A 80 -11.08 -3.54 4.93
N SER A 81 -11.76 -4.69 4.83
CA SER A 81 -11.56 -5.80 5.77
C SER A 81 -10.18 -6.44 5.68
N ALA A 82 -9.53 -6.36 4.51
CA ALA A 82 -8.24 -6.97 4.21
C ALA A 82 -7.04 -6.01 4.38
N LEU A 83 -7.28 -4.76 4.77
CA LEU A 83 -6.20 -3.78 4.96
C LEU A 83 -5.22 -4.21 6.05
N MET A 84 -3.93 -4.10 5.78
CA MET A 84 -2.86 -4.49 6.70
C MET A 84 -2.93 -3.74 8.04
N CYS A 85 -3.23 -2.44 8.04
CA CYS A 85 -3.33 -1.61 9.24
C CYS A 85 -4.40 -2.09 10.24
N ARG A 86 -5.30 -2.99 9.84
CA ARG A 86 -6.28 -3.62 10.74
C ARG A 86 -5.74 -4.79 11.55
N HIS A 87 -4.60 -5.34 11.14
CA HIS A 87 -4.06 -6.60 11.66
C HIS A 87 -2.62 -6.48 12.16
N LEU A 88 -1.98 -5.34 11.96
CA LEU A 88 -0.60 -5.10 12.38
C LEU A 88 -0.42 -3.67 12.91
N ILE A 89 0.67 -3.47 13.60
CA ILE A 89 1.21 -2.17 13.98
C ILE A 89 2.62 -2.05 13.42
N ASN A 90 3.06 -0.81 13.15
CA ASN A 90 4.41 -0.52 12.71
C ASN A 90 5.18 0.18 13.82
N ILE A 91 6.48 -0.13 13.95
CA ILE A 91 7.33 0.37 15.03
C ILE A 91 8.61 0.92 14.41
N ASP A 92 8.93 2.16 14.75
CA ASP A 92 10.19 2.76 14.29
C ASP A 92 11.39 2.35 15.17
N TRP A 93 12.56 2.79 14.77
CA TRP A 93 13.82 2.47 15.45
C TRP A 93 13.94 3.08 16.86
N GLU A 94 13.12 4.08 17.19
CA GLU A 94 13.03 4.65 18.55
C GLU A 94 11.96 3.96 19.41
N GLY A 95 11.23 2.99 18.83
CA GLY A 95 10.16 2.27 19.51
C GLY A 95 8.81 2.99 19.47
N ARG A 96 8.64 4.05 18.68
CA ARG A 96 7.36 4.72 18.50
C ARG A 96 6.45 3.86 17.62
N VAL A 97 5.14 3.88 17.89
CA VAL A 97 4.17 2.98 17.29
C VAL A 97 3.19 3.72 16.39
N TYR A 98 2.90 3.10 15.25
CA TYR A 98 2.04 3.63 14.19
C TYR A 98 1.08 2.54 13.71
N ASP A 99 -0.03 2.92 13.07
CA ASP A 99 -0.99 1.98 12.51
C ASP A 99 -0.46 1.26 11.25
N CYS A 100 0.43 1.89 10.50
CA CYS A 100 1.12 1.31 9.34
C CYS A 100 2.43 2.07 9.03
N ASP A 101 3.21 1.55 8.10
CA ASP A 101 4.46 2.13 7.61
C ASP A 101 4.25 3.49 6.93
N PHE A 102 3.13 3.70 6.21
CA PHE A 102 2.81 5.01 5.63
C PHE A 102 2.50 6.04 6.71
N ASN A 103 1.77 5.67 7.75
CA ASN A 103 1.55 6.54 8.90
C ASN A 103 2.86 6.89 9.60
N GLN A 104 3.80 5.94 9.71
CA GLN A 104 5.15 6.24 10.20
C GLN A 104 5.86 7.26 9.31
N MET A 105 5.84 7.08 7.98
CA MET A 105 6.45 8.01 7.03
C MET A 105 5.86 9.42 7.09
N LEU A 106 4.62 9.56 7.53
CA LEU A 106 3.88 10.82 7.66
C LEU A 106 3.88 11.35 9.10
N GLU A 107 4.57 10.68 10.02
CA GLU A 107 4.60 11.00 11.43
C GLU A 107 3.20 11.06 12.09
N LEU A 108 2.28 10.23 11.59
CA LEU A 108 0.91 10.09 12.07
C LEU A 108 0.86 8.96 13.12
N PRO A 109 0.80 9.29 14.44
CA PRO A 109 0.90 8.29 15.49
C PRO A 109 -0.29 7.34 15.52
N LEU A 110 -0.12 6.20 16.20
CA LEU A 110 -1.14 5.18 16.45
C LEU A 110 -2.48 5.80 16.89
N GLY A 111 -3.55 5.52 16.12
CA GLY A 111 -4.88 6.06 16.35
C GLY A 111 -5.00 7.59 16.28
N GLY A 112 -4.04 8.29 15.66
CA GLY A 112 -4.02 9.76 15.54
C GLY A 112 -3.80 10.52 16.86
N GLY A 113 -3.42 9.80 17.90
CA GLY A 113 -3.22 10.36 19.25
C GLY A 113 -1.82 10.92 19.47
N LYS A 114 -1.36 10.84 20.73
CA LYS A 114 0.02 11.19 21.10
C LYS A 114 0.95 10.04 20.71
N ASN A 115 2.22 10.37 20.43
CA ASN A 115 3.27 9.36 20.26
C ASN A 115 3.31 8.43 21.47
N ARG A 116 3.28 7.15 21.20
CA ARG A 116 3.42 6.09 22.21
C ARG A 116 4.59 5.21 21.82
N HIS A 117 5.24 4.64 22.82
CA HIS A 117 6.28 3.65 22.59
C HIS A 117 5.73 2.25 22.84
N LEU A 118 6.35 1.26 22.21
CA LEU A 118 5.94 -0.14 22.31
C LEU A 118 5.81 -0.61 23.76
N TRP A 119 6.76 -0.19 24.63
CA TRP A 119 6.76 -0.55 26.05
C TRP A 119 5.69 0.12 26.91
N ASP A 120 5.00 1.15 26.38
CA ASP A 120 3.89 1.83 27.02
C ASP A 120 2.52 1.29 26.59
N LEU A 121 2.52 0.31 25.64
CA LEU A 121 1.29 -0.24 25.10
C LEU A 121 0.78 -1.42 25.94
N ASN A 122 -0.53 -1.45 26.11
CA ASN A 122 -1.25 -2.66 26.51
C ASN A 122 -1.83 -3.32 25.26
N PRO A 123 -1.35 -4.51 24.82
CA PRO A 123 -1.83 -5.16 23.60
C PRO A 123 -3.35 -5.43 23.62
N GLN A 124 -3.92 -5.79 24.76
CA GLN A 124 -5.37 -6.02 24.92
C GLN A 124 -6.19 -4.76 24.71
N GLY A 125 -5.57 -3.59 24.84
CA GLY A 125 -6.21 -2.31 24.64
C GLY A 125 -6.14 -1.79 23.21
N LEU A 126 -5.55 -2.54 22.26
CA LEU A 126 -5.44 -2.13 20.85
C LEU A 126 -6.61 -2.63 20.02
N GLU A 127 -7.17 -3.79 20.37
CA GLU A 127 -8.29 -4.37 19.66
C GLU A 127 -9.51 -3.45 19.69
N GLY A 128 -10.10 -3.22 18.51
CA GLY A 128 -11.25 -2.34 18.32
C GLY A 128 -10.97 -0.83 18.46
N LYS A 129 -9.71 -0.42 18.50
CA LYS A 129 -9.35 1.01 18.46
C LYS A 129 -9.39 1.57 17.05
N ASP A 130 -9.65 2.86 16.98
CA ASP A 130 -9.61 3.58 15.72
C ASP A 130 -8.19 3.61 15.16
N ILE A 131 -8.10 3.48 13.85
CA ILE A 131 -6.88 3.62 13.05
C ILE A 131 -6.79 5.06 12.58
N ALA A 132 -5.64 5.68 12.69
CA ALA A 132 -5.40 7.01 12.14
C ALA A 132 -5.47 6.97 10.61
N THR A 133 -6.38 7.74 10.04
CA THR A 133 -6.60 7.78 8.59
C THR A 133 -6.44 9.19 8.05
N GLU A 134 -5.84 9.30 6.85
CA GLU A 134 -5.75 10.51 6.04
C GLU A 134 -5.95 10.20 4.56
N ARG A 135 -5.82 11.23 3.70
CA ARG A 135 -6.06 11.10 2.25
C ARG A 135 -5.23 10.00 1.57
N HIS A 136 -4.03 9.70 2.07
CA HIS A 136 -3.19 8.62 1.53
C HIS A 136 -3.83 7.23 1.64
N CYS A 137 -4.71 7.01 2.64
CA CYS A 137 -5.39 5.74 2.86
C CYS A 137 -6.26 5.30 1.68
N PHE A 138 -6.74 6.25 0.87
CA PHE A 138 -7.43 5.93 -0.38
C PHE A 138 -6.55 5.16 -1.37
N GLY A 139 -5.23 5.29 -1.31
CA GLY A 139 -4.33 4.48 -2.13
C GLY A 139 -4.37 2.99 -1.79
N CYS A 140 -4.68 2.62 -0.55
CA CYS A 140 -4.84 1.23 -0.15
C CYS A 140 -6.23 0.66 -0.48
N THR A 141 -7.24 1.53 -0.71
CA THR A 141 -8.64 1.12 -0.89
C THR A 141 -9.20 1.36 -2.29
N ALA A 142 -8.48 2.09 -3.15
CA ALA A 142 -8.94 2.38 -4.51
C ALA A 142 -8.88 1.15 -5.42
N GLY A 143 -9.90 0.97 -6.27
CA GLY A 143 -9.98 -0.13 -7.22
C GLY A 143 -10.03 -1.50 -6.55
N ALA A 144 -9.10 -2.38 -6.90
CA ALA A 144 -8.94 -3.69 -6.26
C ALA A 144 -8.23 -3.62 -4.90
N GLY A 145 -7.88 -2.42 -4.44
CA GLY A 145 -7.09 -2.21 -3.24
C GLY A 145 -5.61 -2.50 -3.44
N SER A 146 -4.83 -2.23 -2.41
CA SER A 146 -3.39 -2.41 -2.47
C SER A 146 -2.79 -2.75 -1.11
N SER A 147 -1.95 -3.77 -1.10
CA SER A 147 -1.13 -4.16 0.06
C SER A 147 0.24 -4.65 -0.41
N CYS A 148 1.11 -5.01 0.53
CA CYS A 148 2.38 -5.68 0.21
C CYS A 148 2.19 -7.06 -0.47
N SER A 149 0.98 -7.62 -0.43
CA SER A 149 0.60 -8.87 -1.12
C SER A 149 -0.16 -8.64 -2.44
N GLY A 150 -0.19 -7.42 -2.94
CA GLY A 150 -0.90 -7.04 -4.17
C GLY A 150 -2.35 -6.61 -3.93
N GLU A 151 -3.24 -6.92 -4.87
CA GLU A 151 -4.67 -6.63 -4.79
C GLU A 151 -5.33 -7.29 -3.58
N LEU A 152 -6.40 -6.63 -3.06
CA LEU A 152 -7.14 -7.06 -1.85
C LEU A 152 -8.54 -7.60 -2.16
N ALA A 153 -9.09 -7.34 -3.36
CA ALA A 153 -10.43 -7.73 -3.76
C ALA A 153 -10.46 -8.17 -5.24
#